data_dc956e538fdf5ffe37aa7dda112f936c
#
_entry.id   dc956e538fdf5ffe37aa7dda112f936c
#
_cell.length_a   1.000
_cell.length_b   1.000
_cell.length_c   1.000
_cell.angle_alpha   90.00
_cell.angle_beta   90.00
_cell.angle_gamma   90.00
#
_symmetry.space_group_name_H-M   'P 1'
#
loop_
_entity.id
_entity.type
_entity.pdbx_description
1 polymer ?
#
loop_
_entity_poly.entity_id
_entity_poly.type
_entity_poly.pdbx_seq_one_letter_code
_entity_poly.pdbx_strand_id
1 'polypeptide(L)'
;MDDLVKSSEKWEPFEQPLFDNPKARDLSRVGVVDIGSNSVRLVVFDGAARSPAYFFNEKVMCALGAGLAESGKLNPDGRLRALSALRRFCTIAKGIGLPSLTAVATAAVREASDGSDFIAQVQSETGLKIHVIDGEEEARLAAQGVLLGWPGSYGLICDIGGGSMELAEIANGQVGQRVTSPLGPLKLINVPGGKKGRKAVIAETLDHLRDQMGPQSDRLFLVGGSWRALARIDMHRRGYPLHVMHEYQMTA
;
A
#
# COMPACT_ATOMS: atom_id res chain seq x y z
N MET A 1 18.12 14.68 33.39
CA MET A 1 18.45 13.76 32.28
C MET A 1 17.31 12.77 32.17
N ASP A 2 16.07 13.31 32.06
CA ASP A 2 14.81 12.53 32.15
C ASP A 2 13.63 13.23 31.46
N ASP A 3 13.84 13.81 30.26
CA ASP A 3 12.75 14.53 29.56
C ASP A 3 12.68 14.23 28.05
N LEU A 4 13.08 13.03 27.62
CA LEU A 4 13.02 12.63 26.20
C LEU A 4 12.05 11.48 25.90
N VAL A 5 11.11 11.16 26.79
CA VAL A 5 10.12 10.11 26.55
C VAL A 5 8.73 10.62 26.91
N LYS A 6 8.22 11.59 26.19
CA LYS A 6 6.78 11.89 26.17
C LYS A 6 6.38 12.58 24.87
N SER A 7 6.30 11.85 23.78
CA SER A 7 5.33 12.10 22.72
C SER A 7 4.84 10.75 22.21
N SER A 8 3.96 10.13 22.97
CA SER A 8 3.11 9.08 22.44
C SER A 8 2.10 9.73 21.51
N GLU A 9 2.51 10.06 20.30
CA GLU A 9 1.56 10.33 19.23
C GLU A 9 0.67 9.11 19.11
N LYS A 10 -0.63 9.31 19.32
CA LYS A 10 -1.63 8.26 19.15
C LYS A 10 -1.61 7.79 17.72
N TRP A 11 -1.09 6.61 17.50
CA TRP A 11 -1.13 5.91 16.23
C TRP A 11 -2.56 5.43 15.97
N GLU A 12 -3.36 6.23 15.28
CA GLU A 12 -4.59 5.78 14.68
C GLU A 12 -4.28 5.38 13.21
N PRO A 13 -4.80 4.26 12.72
CA PRO A 13 -5.83 3.37 13.24
C PRO A 13 -5.34 2.26 14.18
N PHE A 14 -4.09 2.24 14.57
CA PHE A 14 -3.51 1.20 15.43
C PHE A 14 -3.49 1.70 16.87
N GLU A 15 -4.29 1.12 17.75
CA GLU A 15 -4.43 1.52 19.17
C GLU A 15 -3.12 1.46 19.96
N GLN A 16 -2.12 0.71 19.47
CA GLN A 16 -0.77 0.66 20.04
C GLN A 16 0.27 0.44 18.94
N PRO A 17 1.42 1.13 18.95
CA PRO A 17 2.54 0.78 18.09
C PRO A 17 2.97 -0.66 18.38
N LEU A 18 3.17 -1.46 17.34
CA LEU A 18 3.67 -2.84 17.47
C LEU A 18 4.95 -2.93 18.31
N PHE A 19 5.71 -1.85 18.40
CA PHE A 19 7.01 -1.77 19.09
C PHE A 19 6.91 -1.42 20.58
N ASP A 20 5.78 -0.93 21.07
CA ASP A 20 5.56 -0.63 22.51
C ASP A 20 5.07 -1.86 23.30
N ASN A 21 4.74 -2.94 22.61
CA ASN A 21 4.42 -4.19 23.29
C ASN A 21 5.72 -4.88 23.76
N PRO A 22 5.94 -5.07 25.08
CA PRO A 22 7.13 -5.77 25.58
C PRO A 22 7.34 -7.18 24.99
N LYS A 23 6.27 -7.83 24.55
CA LYS A 23 6.30 -9.11 23.83
C LYS A 23 6.73 -8.99 22.35
N ALA A 24 6.72 -7.78 21.77
CA ALA A 24 7.26 -7.55 20.43
C ALA A 24 8.80 -7.54 20.42
N ARG A 25 9.43 -7.52 21.58
CA ARG A 25 10.88 -7.75 21.71
C ARG A 25 11.27 -9.22 21.52
N ASP A 26 10.35 -10.15 21.79
CA ASP A 26 10.51 -11.51 21.34
C ASP A 26 10.20 -11.50 19.84
N LEU A 27 11.12 -12.02 19.02
CA LEU A 27 11.06 -12.15 17.55
C LEU A 27 9.74 -12.82 17.08
N SER A 28 8.60 -12.21 17.41
CA SER A 28 7.29 -12.74 17.06
C SER A 28 6.99 -12.41 15.60
N ARG A 29 6.53 -13.42 14.86
CA ARG A 29 6.08 -13.22 13.48
C ARG A 29 4.93 -12.23 13.42
N VAL A 30 4.98 -11.33 12.45
CA VAL A 30 3.97 -10.31 12.22
C VAL A 30 3.29 -10.58 10.88
N GLY A 31 1.97 -10.73 10.88
CA GLY A 31 1.19 -10.93 9.68
C GLY A 31 0.42 -9.67 9.31
N VAL A 32 0.58 -9.22 8.05
CA VAL A 32 -0.13 -8.07 7.50
C VAL A 32 -0.91 -8.50 6.26
N VAL A 33 -2.18 -8.12 6.22
CA VAL A 33 -3.06 -8.30 5.06
C VAL A 33 -3.32 -6.94 4.43
N ASP A 34 -2.97 -6.81 3.16
CA ASP A 34 -3.25 -5.63 2.33
C ASP A 34 -4.40 -5.95 1.36
N ILE A 35 -5.50 -5.20 1.46
CA ILE A 35 -6.69 -5.32 0.62
C ILE A 35 -6.74 -4.13 -0.34
N GLY A 36 -6.06 -4.29 -1.47
CA GLY A 36 -6.01 -3.27 -2.52
C GLY A 36 -7.10 -3.42 -3.57
N SER A 37 -7.18 -2.45 -4.47
CA SER A 37 -8.17 -2.43 -5.56
C SER A 37 -8.05 -3.61 -6.54
N ASN A 38 -6.84 -4.13 -6.75
CA ASN A 38 -6.60 -5.20 -7.71
C ASN A 38 -6.27 -6.56 -7.06
N SER A 39 -5.75 -6.56 -5.87
CA SER A 39 -5.27 -7.78 -5.20
C SER A 39 -5.39 -7.71 -3.70
N VAL A 40 -5.53 -8.88 -3.08
CA VAL A 40 -5.39 -9.07 -1.63
C VAL A 40 -4.09 -9.82 -1.38
N ARG A 41 -3.32 -9.37 -0.39
CA ARG A 41 -1.99 -9.90 -0.12
C ARG A 41 -1.81 -10.18 1.36
N LEU A 42 -1.28 -11.36 1.71
CA LEU A 42 -0.76 -11.67 3.03
C LEU A 42 0.76 -11.63 2.99
N VAL A 43 1.36 -10.89 3.90
CA VAL A 43 2.80 -10.92 4.15
C VAL A 43 3.01 -11.27 5.62
N VAL A 44 3.86 -12.25 5.88
CA VAL A 44 4.31 -12.60 7.23
C VAL A 44 5.79 -12.30 7.31
N PHE A 45 6.15 -11.47 8.25
CA PHE A 45 7.54 -11.14 8.56
C PHE A 45 8.03 -11.99 9.73
N ASP A 46 9.29 -12.39 9.65
CA ASP A 46 9.95 -13.14 10.73
C ASP A 46 10.52 -12.16 11.76
N GLY A 47 9.61 -11.66 12.60
CA GLY A 47 9.93 -10.66 13.62
C GLY A 47 9.73 -9.21 13.18
N ALA A 48 9.78 -8.31 14.15
CA ALA A 48 9.66 -6.87 13.96
C ALA A 48 11.05 -6.19 13.84
N ALA A 49 11.98 -6.82 13.13
CA ALA A 49 13.32 -6.28 12.93
C ALA A 49 13.31 -5.04 12.02
N ARG A 50 14.33 -4.20 12.12
CA ARG A 50 14.53 -3.01 11.29
C ARG A 50 14.57 -3.32 9.78
N SER A 51 14.97 -4.53 9.41
CA SER A 51 14.91 -5.06 8.05
C SER A 51 14.22 -6.43 8.08
N PRO A 52 12.88 -6.46 8.13
CA PRO A 52 12.14 -7.69 8.31
C PRO A 52 12.27 -8.62 7.10
N ALA A 53 12.67 -9.86 7.36
CA ALA A 53 12.68 -10.89 6.33
C ALA A 53 11.27 -11.44 6.09
N TYR A 54 10.95 -11.72 4.82
CA TYR A 54 9.70 -12.40 4.48
C TYR A 54 9.76 -13.86 4.90
N PHE A 55 8.89 -14.25 5.81
CA PHE A 55 8.65 -15.65 6.13
C PHE A 55 7.65 -16.28 5.17
N PHE A 56 6.60 -15.53 4.83
CA PHE A 56 5.55 -15.96 3.92
C PHE A 56 5.00 -14.77 3.14
N ASN A 57 4.64 -14.96 1.88
CA ASN A 57 4.08 -13.94 1.03
C ASN A 57 3.18 -14.57 -0.01
N GLU A 58 1.87 -14.31 0.06
CA GLU A 58 0.90 -14.75 -0.92
C GLU A 58 0.08 -13.56 -1.42
N LYS A 59 -0.08 -13.46 -2.73
CA LYS A 59 -0.88 -12.44 -3.40
C LYS A 59 -1.94 -13.09 -4.27
N VAL A 60 -3.19 -12.70 -4.08
CA VAL A 60 -4.34 -13.18 -4.86
C VAL A 60 -4.92 -12.01 -5.66
N MET A 61 -5.03 -12.18 -6.97
CA MET A 61 -5.62 -11.19 -7.87
C MET A 61 -7.14 -11.26 -7.78
N CYS A 62 -7.75 -10.25 -7.19
CA CYS A 62 -9.18 -10.20 -6.93
C CYS A 62 -9.92 -9.26 -7.88
N ALA A 63 -9.26 -8.20 -8.36
CA ALA A 63 -9.87 -7.14 -9.14
C ALA A 63 -11.09 -6.50 -8.42
N LEU A 64 -10.95 -6.25 -7.11
CA LEU A 64 -12.02 -5.78 -6.24
C LEU A 64 -12.60 -4.43 -6.69
N GLY A 65 -11.73 -3.54 -7.21
CA GLY A 65 -12.10 -2.22 -7.73
C GLY A 65 -12.46 -2.19 -9.22
N ALA A 66 -12.57 -3.34 -9.91
CA ALA A 66 -12.94 -3.36 -11.31
C ALA A 66 -14.41 -2.92 -11.49
N GLY A 67 -14.66 -1.92 -12.36
CA GLY A 67 -15.99 -1.33 -12.59
C GLY A 67 -16.51 -0.46 -11.45
N LEU A 68 -15.69 -0.14 -10.44
CA LEU A 68 -16.10 0.71 -9.31
C LEU A 68 -16.47 2.13 -9.76
N ALA A 69 -15.74 2.69 -10.72
CA ALA A 69 -15.98 4.05 -11.21
C ALA A 69 -17.38 4.19 -11.86
N GLU A 70 -17.90 3.13 -12.47
CA GLU A 70 -19.22 3.11 -13.13
C GLU A 70 -20.34 2.71 -12.17
N SER A 71 -20.11 1.69 -11.37
CA SER A 71 -21.14 1.07 -10.52
C SER A 71 -21.26 1.71 -9.14
N GLY A 72 -20.20 2.38 -8.66
CA GLY A 72 -20.07 2.83 -7.28
C GLY A 72 -19.98 1.69 -6.26
N LYS A 73 -19.79 0.44 -6.71
CA LYS A 73 -19.77 -0.76 -5.87
C LYS A 73 -18.54 -1.62 -6.17
N LEU A 74 -18.16 -2.45 -5.19
CA LEU A 74 -17.13 -3.46 -5.36
C LEU A 74 -17.53 -4.45 -6.46
N ASN A 75 -16.55 -4.92 -7.23
CA ASN A 75 -16.78 -5.96 -8.22
C ASN A 75 -17.30 -7.24 -7.54
N PRO A 76 -18.48 -7.79 -7.94
CA PRO A 76 -19.08 -8.93 -7.27
C PRO A 76 -18.20 -10.19 -7.26
N ASP A 77 -17.59 -10.53 -8.41
CA ASP A 77 -16.66 -11.67 -8.50
C ASP A 77 -15.35 -11.38 -7.75
N GLY A 78 -14.92 -10.14 -7.76
CA GLY A 78 -13.77 -9.65 -7.00
C GLY A 78 -13.99 -9.81 -5.50
N ARG A 79 -15.19 -9.47 -5.02
CA ARG A 79 -15.60 -9.63 -3.62
C ARG A 79 -15.59 -11.10 -3.19
N LEU A 80 -16.10 -12.02 -4.00
CA LEU A 80 -16.06 -13.47 -3.73
C LEU A 80 -14.62 -13.99 -3.65
N ARG A 81 -13.77 -13.60 -4.61
CA ARG A 81 -12.34 -13.98 -4.61
C ARG A 81 -11.60 -13.42 -3.40
N ALA A 82 -11.84 -12.16 -3.05
CA ALA A 82 -11.22 -11.52 -1.90
C ALA A 82 -11.61 -12.23 -0.60
N LEU A 83 -12.91 -12.52 -0.41
CA LEU A 83 -13.40 -13.24 0.76
C LEU A 83 -12.79 -14.64 0.89
N SER A 84 -12.71 -15.38 -0.22
CA SER A 84 -12.05 -16.69 -0.25
C SER A 84 -10.57 -16.60 0.14
N ALA A 85 -9.85 -15.60 -0.39
CA ALA A 85 -8.45 -15.35 -0.05
C ALA A 85 -8.28 -15.00 1.43
N LEU A 86 -9.15 -14.15 1.98
CA LEU A 86 -9.09 -13.76 3.39
C LEU A 86 -9.36 -14.92 4.35
N ARG A 87 -10.33 -15.79 4.05
CA ARG A 87 -10.56 -17.03 4.81
C ARG A 87 -9.31 -17.91 4.80
N ARG A 88 -8.70 -18.09 3.62
CA ARG A 88 -7.46 -18.85 3.48
C ARG A 88 -6.32 -18.22 4.28
N PHE A 89 -6.15 -16.91 4.25
CA PHE A 89 -5.12 -16.20 5.01
C PHE A 89 -5.28 -16.34 6.52
N CYS A 90 -6.50 -16.28 7.01
CA CYS A 90 -6.79 -16.56 8.42
C CYS A 90 -6.45 -18.00 8.81
N THR A 91 -6.73 -18.97 7.92
CA THR A 91 -6.35 -20.38 8.15
C THR A 91 -4.83 -20.57 8.19
N ILE A 92 -4.11 -19.96 7.24
CA ILE A 92 -2.63 -19.97 7.21
C ILE A 92 -2.08 -19.35 8.50
N ALA A 93 -2.57 -18.18 8.89
CA ALA A 93 -2.14 -17.48 10.10
C ALA A 93 -2.27 -18.37 11.35
N LYS A 94 -3.41 -19.05 11.51
CA LYS A 94 -3.63 -20.02 12.57
C LYS A 94 -2.66 -21.19 12.49
N GLY A 95 -2.44 -21.74 11.28
CA GLY A 95 -1.56 -22.90 11.06
C GLY A 95 -0.08 -22.63 11.38
N ILE A 96 0.39 -21.39 11.19
CA ILE A 96 1.76 -20.98 11.50
C ILE A 96 1.90 -20.31 12.88
N GLY A 97 0.81 -20.27 13.65
CA GLY A 97 0.83 -19.76 15.03
C GLY A 97 1.01 -18.25 15.12
N LEU A 98 0.47 -17.48 14.17
CA LEU A 98 0.49 -16.01 14.28
C LEU A 98 -0.43 -15.55 15.41
N PRO A 99 0.03 -14.64 16.28
CA PRO A 99 -0.80 -14.13 17.38
C PRO A 99 -1.99 -13.31 16.88
N SER A 100 -1.82 -12.58 15.78
CA SER A 100 -2.86 -11.79 15.13
C SER A 100 -2.48 -11.44 13.69
N LEU A 101 -3.50 -11.08 12.88
CA LEU A 101 -3.32 -10.43 11.59
C LEU A 101 -3.75 -8.98 11.69
N THR A 102 -2.91 -8.07 11.17
CA THR A 102 -3.30 -6.70 10.90
C THR A 102 -3.78 -6.61 9.47
N ALA A 103 -5.02 -6.17 9.24
CA ALA A 103 -5.57 -6.03 7.90
C ALA A 103 -5.90 -4.57 7.60
N VAL A 104 -5.41 -4.08 6.47
CA VAL A 104 -5.71 -2.74 5.95
C VAL A 104 -6.43 -2.85 4.62
N ALA A 105 -7.36 -1.93 4.37
CA ALA A 105 -8.04 -1.79 3.08
C ALA A 105 -7.89 -0.35 2.58
N THR A 106 -7.73 -0.21 1.28
CA THR A 106 -7.43 1.06 0.62
C THR A 106 -8.53 1.51 -0.33
N ALA A 107 -8.22 2.23 -1.38
CA ALA A 107 -9.13 2.98 -2.26
C ALA A 107 -10.42 2.22 -2.65
N ALA A 108 -10.36 0.96 -3.08
CA ALA A 108 -11.56 0.27 -3.55
C ALA A 108 -12.61 0.10 -2.46
N VAL A 109 -12.20 -0.36 -1.27
CA VAL A 109 -13.12 -0.55 -0.13
C VAL A 109 -13.56 0.79 0.44
N ARG A 110 -12.67 1.76 0.48
CA ARG A 110 -12.94 3.12 0.98
C ARG A 110 -13.98 3.85 0.14
N GLU A 111 -13.92 3.73 -1.20
CA GLU A 111 -14.75 4.47 -2.13
C GLU A 111 -16.06 3.76 -2.51
N ALA A 112 -16.14 2.45 -2.32
CA ALA A 112 -17.33 1.69 -2.66
C ALA A 112 -18.48 1.95 -1.68
N SER A 113 -19.69 2.14 -2.20
CA SER A 113 -20.90 2.32 -1.40
C SER A 113 -21.27 1.08 -0.57
N ASP A 114 -20.80 -0.10 -0.98
CA ASP A 114 -20.95 -1.39 -0.28
C ASP A 114 -19.66 -1.85 0.42
N GLY A 115 -18.70 -0.94 0.62
CA GLY A 115 -17.42 -1.24 1.28
C GLY A 115 -17.62 -1.66 2.74
N SER A 116 -18.49 -0.95 3.48
CA SER A 116 -18.84 -1.30 4.86
C SER A 116 -19.48 -2.69 4.97
N ASP A 117 -20.35 -3.06 4.03
CA ASP A 117 -20.98 -4.38 3.98
C ASP A 117 -19.95 -5.49 3.73
N PHE A 118 -18.98 -5.22 2.88
CA PHE A 118 -17.86 -6.14 2.65
C PHE A 118 -17.04 -6.35 3.92
N ILE A 119 -16.69 -5.28 4.64
CA ILE A 119 -15.95 -5.35 5.90
C ILE A 119 -16.74 -6.16 6.95
N ALA A 120 -18.02 -5.87 7.12
CA ALA A 120 -18.89 -6.59 8.05
C ALA A 120 -18.97 -8.09 7.71
N GLN A 121 -19.07 -8.42 6.42
CA GLN A 121 -19.07 -9.80 5.96
C GLN A 121 -17.74 -10.51 6.29
N VAL A 122 -16.60 -9.89 6.00
CA VAL A 122 -15.27 -10.45 6.31
C VAL A 122 -15.14 -10.68 7.81
N GLN A 123 -15.51 -9.70 8.63
CA GLN A 123 -15.43 -9.81 10.08
C GLN A 123 -16.32 -10.93 10.63
N SER A 124 -17.56 -11.04 10.13
CA SER A 124 -18.50 -12.11 10.53
C SER A 124 -17.97 -13.50 10.19
N GLU A 125 -17.36 -13.66 9.00
CA GLU A 125 -16.94 -14.97 8.49
C GLU A 125 -15.55 -15.41 8.96
N THR A 126 -14.67 -14.47 9.27
CA THR A 126 -13.26 -14.77 9.56
C THR A 126 -12.78 -14.28 10.92
N GLY A 127 -13.51 -13.37 11.56
CA GLY A 127 -13.08 -12.65 12.74
C GLY A 127 -12.01 -11.59 12.48
N LEU A 128 -11.60 -11.39 11.21
CA LEU A 128 -10.57 -10.43 10.85
C LEU A 128 -11.09 -9.01 10.92
N LYS A 129 -10.46 -8.17 11.76
CA LYS A 129 -10.76 -6.74 11.81
C LYS A 129 -9.99 -6.04 10.68
N ILE A 130 -10.69 -5.32 9.83
CA ILE A 130 -10.12 -4.55 8.72
C ILE A 130 -10.12 -3.07 9.09
N HIS A 131 -8.98 -2.41 8.93
CA HIS A 131 -8.81 -0.97 9.04
C HIS A 131 -8.83 -0.36 7.65
N VAL A 132 -9.80 0.52 7.38
CA VAL A 132 -9.82 1.31 6.15
C VAL A 132 -8.98 2.55 6.37
N ILE A 133 -7.93 2.69 5.57
CA ILE A 133 -7.03 3.85 5.64
C ILE A 133 -7.36 4.85 4.53
N ASP A 134 -7.13 6.13 4.80
CA ASP A 134 -7.22 7.17 3.79
C ASP A 134 -5.96 7.23 2.91
N GLY A 135 -5.98 8.08 1.88
CA GLY A 135 -4.86 8.16 0.95
C GLY A 135 -3.60 8.79 1.55
N GLU A 136 -3.74 9.69 2.52
CA GLU A 136 -2.58 10.29 3.21
C GLU A 136 -1.89 9.27 4.11
N GLU A 137 -2.67 8.43 4.79
CA GLU A 137 -2.12 7.33 5.59
C GLU A 137 -1.48 6.26 4.70
N GLU A 138 -2.07 5.95 3.54
CA GLU A 138 -1.48 5.06 2.53
C GLU A 138 -0.11 5.62 2.06
N ALA A 139 -0.04 6.92 1.73
CA ALA A 139 1.20 7.61 1.39
C ALA A 139 2.24 7.56 2.53
N ARG A 140 1.80 7.78 3.78
CA ARG A 140 2.67 7.72 4.95
C ARG A 140 3.28 6.33 5.14
N LEU A 141 2.46 5.28 5.03
CA LEU A 141 2.93 3.90 5.19
C LEU A 141 3.88 3.48 4.07
N ALA A 142 3.62 3.89 2.82
CA ALA A 142 4.53 3.66 1.71
C ALA A 142 5.89 4.32 1.95
N ALA A 143 5.90 5.58 2.43
CA ALA A 143 7.10 6.31 2.76
C ALA A 143 7.88 5.68 3.92
N GLN A 144 7.20 5.24 4.97
CA GLN A 144 7.83 4.49 6.06
C GLN A 144 8.43 3.17 5.60
N GLY A 145 7.78 2.49 4.64
CA GLY A 145 8.34 1.28 4.03
C GLY A 145 9.67 1.54 3.31
N VAL A 146 9.80 2.68 2.63
CA VAL A 146 11.06 3.11 2.01
C VAL A 146 12.11 3.43 3.07
N LEU A 147 11.77 4.21 4.09
CA LEU A 147 12.68 4.55 5.20
C LEU A 147 13.14 3.33 6.00
N LEU A 148 12.30 2.30 6.10
CA LEU A 148 12.65 1.05 6.76
C LEU A 148 13.75 0.31 5.97
N GLY A 149 13.65 0.28 4.64
CA GLY A 149 14.67 -0.32 3.76
C GLY A 149 15.91 0.54 3.61
N TRP A 150 15.75 1.86 3.55
CA TRP A 150 16.81 2.84 3.39
C TRP A 150 16.75 3.97 4.42
N PRO A 151 17.23 3.74 5.63
CA PRO A 151 17.35 4.79 6.63
C PRO A 151 18.25 5.93 6.12
N GLY A 152 17.77 7.16 6.23
CA GLY A 152 18.50 8.33 5.72
C GLY A 152 18.21 8.67 4.26
N SER A 153 17.29 7.95 3.59
CA SER A 153 16.78 8.36 2.27
C SER A 153 16.09 9.71 2.33
N TYR A 154 16.18 10.43 1.23
CA TYR A 154 15.46 11.68 0.99
C TYR A 154 14.92 11.71 -0.42
N GLY A 155 13.80 12.38 -0.63
CA GLY A 155 13.17 12.49 -1.93
C GLY A 155 11.66 12.33 -1.88
N LEU A 156 11.08 12.09 -3.05
CA LEU A 156 9.65 11.87 -3.22
C LEU A 156 9.37 10.38 -3.39
N ILE A 157 8.40 9.87 -2.67
CA ILE A 157 7.84 8.54 -2.88
C ILE A 157 6.62 8.67 -3.78
N CYS A 158 6.49 7.76 -4.74
CA CYS A 158 5.31 7.62 -5.58
C CYS A 158 4.81 6.16 -5.53
N ASP A 159 3.71 5.94 -4.86
CA ASP A 159 2.99 4.66 -4.88
C ASP A 159 1.83 4.73 -5.86
N ILE A 160 1.82 3.86 -6.86
CA ILE A 160 0.68 3.71 -7.78
C ILE A 160 -0.03 2.40 -7.50
N GLY A 161 -1.17 2.53 -6.82
CA GLY A 161 -2.12 1.46 -6.60
C GLY A 161 -3.01 1.20 -7.83
N GLY A 162 -4.09 0.43 -7.63
CA GLY A 162 -5.08 0.21 -8.69
C GLY A 162 -6.02 1.39 -8.91
N GLY A 163 -6.44 2.04 -7.83
CA GLY A 163 -7.45 3.11 -7.82
C GLY A 163 -6.90 4.51 -7.58
N SER A 164 -5.69 4.64 -7.07
CA SER A 164 -5.10 5.91 -6.66
C SER A 164 -3.59 5.96 -6.90
N MET A 165 -3.02 7.14 -6.77
CA MET A 165 -1.58 7.39 -6.70
C MET A 165 -1.31 8.29 -5.50
N GLU A 166 -0.43 7.86 -4.66
CA GLU A 166 0.01 8.54 -3.44
C GLU A 166 1.41 9.11 -3.64
N LEU A 167 1.61 10.33 -3.16
CA LEU A 167 2.92 10.97 -3.07
C LEU A 167 3.23 11.31 -1.63
N ALA A 168 4.48 11.08 -1.22
CA ALA A 168 4.97 11.47 0.09
C ALA A 168 6.42 11.95 0.01
N GLU A 169 6.73 13.03 0.69
CA GLU A 169 8.09 13.49 0.87
C GLU A 169 8.78 12.72 1.99
N ILE A 170 10.05 12.39 1.81
CA ILE A 170 10.91 11.91 2.89
C ILE A 170 12.17 12.77 3.00
N ALA A 171 12.50 13.15 4.21
CA ALA A 171 13.72 13.87 4.54
C ALA A 171 14.11 13.63 6.00
N ASN A 172 15.41 13.52 6.26
CA ASN A 172 15.95 13.38 7.63
C ASN A 172 15.36 12.20 8.44
N GLY A 173 14.99 11.11 7.74
CA GLY A 173 14.38 9.93 8.37
C GLY A 173 12.92 10.10 8.76
N GLN A 174 12.27 11.17 8.30
CA GLN A 174 10.88 11.51 8.60
C GLN A 174 10.05 11.59 7.31
N VAL A 175 8.75 11.35 7.44
CA VAL A 175 7.76 11.54 6.38
C VAL A 175 7.22 12.97 6.49
N GLY A 176 7.39 13.72 5.42
CA GLY A 176 6.92 15.10 5.29
C GLY A 176 5.51 15.19 4.69
N GLN A 177 5.36 16.12 3.74
CA GLN A 177 4.10 16.38 3.06
C GLN A 177 3.63 15.16 2.27
N ARG A 178 2.32 14.96 2.25
CA ARG A 178 1.66 13.80 1.62
C ARG A 178 0.43 14.26 0.87
N VAL A 179 0.19 13.63 -0.26
CA VAL A 179 -1.02 13.87 -1.07
C VAL A 179 -1.46 12.57 -1.72
N THR A 180 -2.74 12.49 -2.03
CA THR A 180 -3.32 11.40 -2.82
C THR A 180 -4.01 11.96 -4.05
N SER A 181 -4.11 11.15 -5.10
CA SER A 181 -4.78 11.54 -6.35
C SER A 181 -5.50 10.34 -6.98
N PRO A 182 -6.47 10.58 -7.87
CA PRO A 182 -7.19 9.51 -8.56
C PRO A 182 -6.42 8.89 -9.74
N LEU A 183 -5.10 9.05 -9.82
CA LEU A 183 -4.28 8.54 -10.93
C LEU A 183 -3.99 7.04 -10.86
N GLY A 184 -4.95 6.24 -10.43
CA GLY A 184 -4.87 4.79 -10.51
C GLY A 184 -5.26 4.24 -11.89
N PRO A 185 -4.59 3.19 -12.40
CA PRO A 185 -4.87 2.61 -13.71
C PRO A 185 -6.33 2.20 -13.93
N LEU A 186 -7.02 1.70 -12.90
CA LEU A 186 -8.43 1.30 -13.00
C LEU A 186 -9.38 2.48 -13.21
N LYS A 187 -9.02 3.68 -12.74
CA LYS A 187 -9.77 4.90 -12.99
C LYS A 187 -9.41 5.49 -14.36
N LEU A 188 -8.13 5.49 -14.70
CA LEU A 188 -7.64 6.08 -15.95
C LEU A 188 -8.13 5.35 -17.20
N ILE A 189 -8.41 4.04 -17.11
CA ILE A 189 -8.88 3.27 -18.28
C ILE A 189 -10.23 3.76 -18.80
N ASN A 190 -11.06 4.31 -17.93
CA ASN A 190 -12.43 4.77 -18.21
C ASN A 190 -12.55 6.26 -18.52
N VAL A 191 -11.42 6.98 -18.57
CA VAL A 191 -11.42 8.42 -18.91
C VAL A 191 -11.89 8.60 -20.35
N PRO A 192 -12.93 9.44 -20.58
CA PRO A 192 -13.42 9.75 -21.92
C PRO A 192 -12.33 10.36 -22.82
N GLY A 193 -12.46 10.20 -24.14
CA GLY A 193 -11.49 10.73 -25.11
C GLY A 193 -10.23 9.87 -25.30
N GLY A 194 -10.22 8.65 -24.79
CA GLY A 194 -9.18 7.65 -25.00
C GLY A 194 -7.79 8.14 -24.58
N LYS A 195 -6.77 7.94 -25.40
CA LYS A 195 -5.38 8.34 -25.06
C LYS A 195 -5.22 9.85 -24.82
N LYS A 196 -5.93 10.68 -25.60
CA LYS A 196 -5.86 12.16 -25.47
C LYS A 196 -6.49 12.63 -24.16
N GLY A 197 -7.70 12.12 -23.84
CA GLY A 197 -8.38 12.43 -22.59
C GLY A 197 -7.57 12.00 -21.38
N ARG A 198 -7.02 10.78 -21.38
CA ARG A 198 -6.14 10.31 -20.29
C ARG A 198 -4.92 11.20 -20.09
N LYS A 199 -4.26 11.62 -21.20
CA LYS A 199 -3.11 12.53 -21.10
C LYS A 199 -3.49 13.88 -20.48
N ALA A 200 -4.65 14.43 -20.84
CA ALA A 200 -5.13 15.70 -20.29
C ALA A 200 -5.38 15.58 -18.77
N VAL A 201 -6.13 14.55 -18.34
CA VAL A 201 -6.39 14.31 -16.91
C VAL A 201 -5.11 14.10 -16.13
N ILE A 202 -4.17 13.31 -16.66
CA ILE A 202 -2.87 13.08 -16.00
C ILE A 202 -2.12 14.42 -15.85
N ALA A 203 -2.01 15.22 -16.91
CA ALA A 203 -1.29 16.48 -16.90
C ALA A 203 -1.89 17.46 -15.88
N GLU A 204 -3.20 17.65 -15.92
CA GLU A 204 -3.93 18.53 -14.99
C GLU A 204 -3.75 18.09 -13.54
N THR A 205 -3.87 16.78 -13.27
CA THR A 205 -3.69 16.26 -11.91
C THR A 205 -2.23 16.42 -11.44
N LEU A 206 -1.24 16.17 -12.30
CA LEU A 206 0.17 16.36 -11.94
C LEU A 206 0.51 17.84 -11.70
N ASP A 207 -0.07 18.76 -12.46
CA ASP A 207 0.10 20.20 -12.23
C ASP A 207 -0.45 20.59 -10.85
N HIS A 208 -1.65 20.13 -10.51
CA HIS A 208 -2.24 20.36 -9.19
C HIS A 208 -1.39 19.75 -8.04
N LEU A 209 -0.91 18.52 -8.22
CA LEU A 209 -0.04 17.88 -7.23
C LEU A 209 1.28 18.63 -7.05
N ARG A 210 1.85 19.14 -8.15
CA ARG A 210 3.07 19.97 -8.09
C ARG A 210 2.84 21.25 -7.30
N ASP A 211 1.70 21.90 -7.48
CA ASP A 211 1.35 23.11 -6.74
C ASP A 211 1.15 22.83 -5.24
N GLN A 212 0.58 21.67 -4.91
CA GLN A 212 0.42 21.23 -3.52
C GLN A 212 1.74 20.87 -2.85
N MET A 213 2.57 20.07 -3.54
CA MET A 213 3.81 19.53 -2.94
C MET A 213 4.98 20.52 -2.99
N GLY A 214 4.90 21.56 -3.83
CA GLY A 214 6.02 22.48 -4.03
C GLY A 214 7.26 21.84 -4.66
N PRO A 215 8.42 22.53 -4.59
CA PRO A 215 9.68 22.00 -5.13
C PRO A 215 10.11 20.72 -4.43
N GLN A 216 10.48 19.73 -5.21
CA GLN A 216 10.94 18.42 -4.73
C GLN A 216 12.40 18.19 -5.07
N SER A 217 13.04 17.25 -4.37
CA SER A 217 14.40 16.79 -4.68
C SER A 217 14.44 15.99 -5.98
N ASP A 218 15.65 15.69 -6.45
CA ASP A 218 15.92 14.95 -7.68
C ASP A 218 15.73 13.43 -7.58
N ARG A 219 15.29 12.93 -6.42
CA ARG A 219 15.10 11.49 -6.17
C ARG A 219 13.63 11.13 -6.08
N LEU A 220 13.26 10.07 -6.81
CA LEU A 220 11.93 9.50 -6.83
C LEU A 220 12.00 8.00 -6.50
N PHE A 221 11.32 7.59 -5.42
CA PHE A 221 11.18 6.19 -5.04
C PHE A 221 9.85 5.66 -5.56
N LEU A 222 9.92 4.64 -6.41
CA LEU A 222 8.79 4.07 -7.10
C LEU A 222 8.28 2.82 -6.36
N VAL A 223 7.08 2.90 -5.82
CA VAL A 223 6.43 1.83 -5.05
C VAL A 223 5.20 1.32 -5.80
N GLY A 224 4.86 0.06 -5.62
CA GLY A 224 3.65 -0.53 -6.19
C GLY A 224 3.89 -1.45 -7.39
N GLY A 225 2.80 -2.09 -7.82
CA GLY A 225 2.83 -3.12 -8.86
C GLY A 225 3.11 -2.58 -10.25
N SER A 226 2.59 -1.39 -10.57
CA SER A 226 2.73 -0.72 -11.86
C SER A 226 4.20 -0.37 -12.15
N TRP A 227 4.87 0.19 -11.17
CA TRP A 227 6.29 0.53 -11.27
C TRP A 227 7.19 -0.71 -11.41
N ARG A 228 6.86 -1.78 -10.67
CA ARG A 228 7.58 -3.06 -10.82
C ARG A 228 7.42 -3.65 -12.22
N ALA A 229 6.26 -3.51 -12.85
CA ALA A 229 6.06 -3.94 -14.22
C ALA A 229 6.92 -3.13 -15.20
N LEU A 230 6.97 -1.80 -15.02
CA LEU A 230 7.83 -0.92 -15.82
C LEU A 230 9.32 -1.26 -15.66
N ALA A 231 9.78 -1.46 -14.43
CA ALA A 231 11.15 -1.86 -14.15
C ALA A 231 11.53 -3.19 -14.84
N ARG A 232 10.63 -4.18 -14.84
CA ARG A 232 10.85 -5.45 -15.57
C ARG A 232 11.00 -5.25 -17.07
N ILE A 233 10.18 -4.37 -17.66
CA ILE A 233 10.28 -4.04 -19.08
C ILE A 233 11.62 -3.38 -19.38
N ASP A 234 12.04 -2.44 -18.54
CA ASP A 234 13.33 -1.75 -18.71
C ASP A 234 14.52 -2.71 -18.54
N MET A 235 14.50 -3.56 -17.50
CA MET A 235 15.51 -4.62 -17.32
C MET A 235 15.62 -5.53 -18.55
N HIS A 236 14.47 -5.95 -19.09
CA HIS A 236 14.45 -6.80 -20.28
C HIS A 236 15.04 -6.08 -21.50
N ARG A 237 14.67 -4.81 -21.72
CA ARG A 237 15.17 -4.00 -22.85
C ARG A 237 16.66 -3.75 -22.76
N ARG A 238 17.22 -3.61 -21.56
CA ARG A 238 18.66 -3.39 -21.33
C ARG A 238 19.47 -4.68 -21.25
N GLY A 239 18.85 -5.85 -21.31
CA GLY A 239 19.53 -7.11 -21.06
C GLY A 239 20.14 -7.19 -19.65
N TYR A 240 19.45 -6.59 -18.66
CA TYR A 240 19.96 -6.51 -17.29
C TYR A 240 20.11 -7.92 -16.70
N PRO A 241 21.29 -8.32 -16.21
CA PRO A 241 21.59 -9.72 -15.91
C PRO A 241 20.85 -10.25 -14.66
N LEU A 242 20.54 -9.35 -13.71
CA LEU A 242 19.88 -9.71 -12.45
C LEU A 242 18.47 -9.12 -12.43
N HIS A 243 17.43 -9.94 -12.60
CA HIS A 243 16.04 -9.47 -12.52
C HIS A 243 15.58 -9.22 -11.07
N VAL A 244 16.44 -8.61 -10.26
CA VAL A 244 16.14 -8.17 -8.88
C VAL A 244 15.76 -6.71 -8.92
N MET A 245 14.53 -6.41 -8.49
CA MET A 245 13.98 -5.04 -8.52
C MET A 245 14.35 -4.19 -7.31
N HIS A 246 14.83 -4.82 -6.24
CA HIS A 246 15.30 -4.09 -5.06
C HIS A 246 16.55 -3.28 -5.47
N GLU A 247 16.53 -1.99 -5.16
CA GLU A 247 17.57 -1.02 -5.54
C GLU A 247 17.77 -0.83 -7.06
N TYR A 248 16.86 -1.32 -7.90
CA TYR A 248 16.97 -1.06 -9.33
C TYR A 248 16.74 0.42 -9.62
N GLN A 249 17.70 1.03 -10.35
CA GLN A 249 17.66 2.45 -10.70
C GLN A 249 17.41 2.62 -12.20
N MET A 250 16.47 3.51 -12.51
CA MET A 250 16.21 3.98 -13.86
C MET A 250 16.58 5.46 -13.94
N THR A 251 17.24 5.86 -15.01
CA THR A 251 17.43 7.28 -15.36
C THR A 251 16.23 7.77 -16.17
N ALA A 252 15.79 9.00 -15.93
CA ALA A 252 14.75 9.67 -16.70
C ALA A 252 15.18 9.91 -18.16
#